data_3f6e1920300a720bbc49dd21110c7252
#
_entry.id   3f6e1920300a720bbc49dd21110c7252
#
_cell.length_a   1.000
_cell.length_b   1.000
_cell.length_c   1.000
_cell.angle_alpha   90.00
_cell.angle_beta   90.00
_cell.angle_gamma   90.00
#
_symmetry.space_group_name_H-M   'P 1'
#
loop_
_entity.id
_entity.type
_entity.pdbx_description
1 polymer ?
#
loop_
_entity_poly.entity_id
_entity_poly.type
_entity_poly.pdbx_seq_one_letter_code
_entity_poly.pdbx_strand_id
1 'polypeptide(L)'
;MLEEVWVLSRIRTFSELSRIESFEDRYEYLRLNQDPGDQTFGFERYLNQSFYHSTEWRQARQKVILRDDACDLGVPGHDIYGKILVHHMNPIRPEDLEGEFNPDILDPEYLVCVRHDTHNAIHFGDASLLPKPPVERTPNDTIPWR
;
A
#
# COMPACT_ATOMS: atom_id res chain seq x y z
N MET A 1 -18.66 -19.85 4.69
CA MET A 1 -17.81 -20.83 4.04
C MET A 1 -16.40 -20.74 4.58
N LEU A 2 -15.73 -21.88 4.67
CA LEU A 2 -14.35 -21.93 5.20
C LEU A 2 -13.38 -21.08 4.37
N GLU A 3 -13.57 -21.05 3.06
CA GLU A 3 -12.72 -20.27 2.18
C GLU A 3 -12.82 -18.77 2.44
N GLU A 4 -14.01 -18.24 2.67
CA GLU A 4 -14.21 -16.84 2.96
C GLU A 4 -13.58 -16.44 4.29
N VAL A 5 -13.75 -17.26 5.31
CA VAL A 5 -13.14 -17.03 6.61
C VAL A 5 -11.61 -17.06 6.48
N TRP A 6 -11.12 -18.01 5.69
CA TRP A 6 -9.68 -18.17 5.47
C TRP A 6 -9.08 -16.95 4.77
N VAL A 7 -9.75 -16.44 3.72
CA VAL A 7 -9.30 -15.25 3.00
C VAL A 7 -9.28 -14.03 3.91
N LEU A 8 -10.29 -13.84 4.74
CA LEU A 8 -10.38 -12.70 5.66
C LEU A 8 -9.28 -12.71 6.73
N SER A 9 -8.85 -13.91 7.17
CA SER A 9 -7.80 -14.03 8.18
C SER A 9 -6.41 -14.22 7.62
N ARG A 10 -6.29 -14.25 6.29
CA ARG A 10 -5.03 -14.54 5.61
C ARG A 10 -4.05 -13.39 5.74
N ILE A 11 -2.80 -13.75 6.09
CA ILE A 11 -1.71 -12.79 6.08
C ILE A 11 -1.29 -12.53 4.63
N ARG A 12 -1.19 -11.27 4.27
CA ARG A 12 -0.78 -10.85 2.93
C ARG A 12 0.74 -10.72 2.87
N THR A 13 1.33 -11.21 1.79
CA THR A 13 2.78 -11.19 1.61
C THR A 13 3.15 -10.70 0.22
N PHE A 14 4.35 -10.14 0.09
CA PHE A 14 4.87 -9.74 -1.21
C PHE A 14 5.16 -10.95 -2.10
N SER A 15 5.57 -12.07 -1.52
CA SER A 15 5.77 -13.30 -2.29
C SER A 15 4.51 -13.72 -3.04
N GLU A 16 3.36 -13.59 -2.41
CA GLU A 16 2.08 -13.87 -3.08
C GLU A 16 1.71 -12.76 -4.04
N LEU A 17 1.86 -11.51 -3.61
CA LEU A 17 1.53 -10.36 -4.44
C LEU A 17 2.28 -10.35 -5.76
N SER A 18 3.58 -10.66 -5.71
CA SER A 18 4.44 -10.63 -6.89
C SER A 18 4.06 -11.68 -7.95
N ARG A 19 3.31 -12.70 -7.58
CA ARG A 19 2.80 -13.71 -8.52
C ARG A 19 1.56 -13.25 -9.28
N ILE A 20 0.96 -12.16 -8.83
CA ILE A 20 -0.23 -11.59 -9.47
C ILE A 20 0.26 -10.59 -10.52
N GLU A 21 -0.14 -10.78 -11.77
CA GLU A 21 0.42 -9.99 -12.87
C GLU A 21 -0.22 -8.61 -13.00
N SER A 22 -1.56 -8.53 -12.92
CA SER A 22 -2.24 -7.26 -13.20
C SER A 22 -2.31 -6.36 -11.97
N PHE A 23 -2.27 -5.06 -12.21
CA PHE A 23 -2.41 -4.06 -11.16
C PHE A 23 -3.76 -4.21 -10.44
N GLU A 24 -4.82 -4.42 -11.19
CA GLU A 24 -6.17 -4.53 -10.65
C GLU A 24 -6.31 -5.74 -9.73
N ASP A 25 -5.71 -6.86 -10.10
CA ASP A 25 -5.77 -8.06 -9.27
C ASP A 25 -4.90 -7.92 -8.01
N ARG A 26 -3.78 -7.20 -8.10
CA ARG A 26 -2.99 -6.88 -6.91
C ARG A 26 -3.79 -6.01 -5.95
N TYR A 27 -4.52 -5.03 -6.47
CA TYR A 27 -5.39 -4.20 -5.65
C TYR A 27 -6.45 -5.07 -4.95
N GLU A 28 -7.10 -5.98 -5.67
CA GLU A 28 -8.12 -6.86 -5.07
C GLU A 28 -7.55 -7.74 -3.97
N TYR A 29 -6.31 -8.20 -4.13
CA TYR A 29 -5.62 -8.97 -3.10
C TYR A 29 -5.40 -8.15 -1.83
N LEU A 30 -5.08 -6.86 -1.98
CA LEU A 30 -4.71 -6.00 -0.86
C LEU A 30 -5.86 -5.26 -0.22
N ARG A 31 -6.98 -5.15 -0.92
CA ARG A 31 -8.06 -4.27 -0.51
C ARG A 31 -8.60 -4.65 0.87
N LEU A 32 -8.84 -3.62 1.68
CA LEU A 32 -9.43 -3.74 3.00
C LEU A 32 -10.82 -3.11 2.97
N ASN A 33 -11.70 -3.53 3.86
CA ASN A 33 -13.04 -2.94 3.98
C ASN A 33 -13.11 -2.22 5.32
N GLN A 34 -12.35 -1.13 5.45
CA GLN A 34 -12.35 -0.34 6.67
C GLN A 34 -13.28 0.84 6.53
N ASP A 35 -14.16 1.01 7.49
CA ASP A 35 -14.95 2.23 7.59
C ASP A 35 -14.05 3.38 8.06
N PRO A 36 -14.23 4.59 7.50
CA PRO A 36 -13.39 5.73 7.90
C PRO A 36 -13.40 6.05 9.39
N GLY A 37 -14.42 5.63 10.11
CA GLY A 37 -14.52 5.87 11.54
C GLY A 37 -13.88 4.80 12.42
N ASP A 38 -13.37 3.71 11.85
CA ASP A 38 -12.84 2.58 12.62
C ASP A 38 -11.42 2.81 13.10
N GLN A 39 -10.75 3.83 12.61
CA GLN A 39 -9.39 4.12 13.04
C GLN A 39 -9.40 4.87 14.36
N THR A 40 -8.63 4.37 15.29
CA THR A 40 -8.43 5.08 16.55
C THR A 40 -7.35 6.13 16.36
N PHE A 41 -7.64 7.35 16.77
CA PHE A 41 -6.72 8.48 16.65
C PHE A 41 -6.23 8.87 18.05
N GLY A 42 -5.23 9.71 18.12
CA GLY A 42 -4.67 10.18 19.38
C GLY A 42 -3.52 9.32 19.83
N PHE A 43 -3.76 8.36 20.70
CA PHE A 43 -2.70 7.51 21.25
C PHE A 43 -1.95 6.76 20.14
N GLU A 44 -2.69 6.17 19.19
CA GLU A 44 -2.09 5.46 18.08
C GLU A 44 -1.34 6.39 17.14
N ARG A 45 -1.85 7.60 16.93
CA ARG A 45 -1.15 8.59 16.13
C ARG A 45 0.21 8.94 16.71
N TYR A 46 0.30 9.06 18.01
CA TYR A 46 1.57 9.35 18.68
C TYR A 46 2.56 8.21 18.46
N LEU A 47 2.14 6.97 18.68
CA LEU A 47 2.98 5.81 18.46
C LEU A 47 3.41 5.69 17.00
N ASN A 48 2.49 5.94 16.07
CA ASN A 48 2.78 5.90 14.63
C ASN A 48 3.83 6.93 14.25
N GLN A 49 3.78 8.14 14.79
CA GLN A 49 4.77 9.16 14.49
C GLN A 49 6.16 8.73 14.90
N SER A 50 6.30 8.17 16.11
CA SER A 50 7.58 7.67 16.58
C SER A 50 8.14 6.59 15.66
N PHE A 51 7.29 5.66 15.22
CA PHE A 51 7.68 4.58 14.31
C PHE A 51 8.16 5.14 12.98
N TYR A 52 7.36 6.02 12.35
CA TYR A 52 7.67 6.53 11.02
C TYR A 52 8.87 7.49 10.99
N HIS A 53 9.30 8.00 12.13
CA HIS A 53 10.53 8.79 12.26
C HIS A 53 11.75 7.95 12.63
N SER A 54 11.57 6.65 12.86
CA SER A 54 12.67 5.78 13.29
C SER A 54 13.62 5.47 12.12
N THR A 55 14.88 5.18 12.50
CA THR A 55 15.88 4.73 11.52
C THR A 55 15.50 3.39 10.92
N GLU A 56 14.94 2.51 11.74
CA GLU A 56 14.51 1.18 11.30
C GLU A 56 13.46 1.27 10.18
N TRP A 57 12.48 2.15 10.33
CA TRP A 57 11.49 2.37 9.29
C TRP A 57 12.10 2.95 8.01
N ARG A 58 12.99 3.93 8.15
CA ARG A 58 13.65 4.52 6.99
C ARG A 58 14.41 3.49 6.17
N GLN A 59 15.10 2.57 6.86
CA GLN A 59 15.84 1.50 6.19
C GLN A 59 14.88 0.51 5.49
N ALA A 60 13.83 0.11 6.18
CA ALA A 60 12.83 -0.78 5.59
C ALA A 60 12.17 -0.15 4.37
N ARG A 61 11.80 1.11 4.48
CA ARG A 61 11.20 1.88 3.38
C ARG A 61 12.11 1.93 2.16
N GLN A 62 13.39 2.20 2.38
CA GLN A 62 14.37 2.25 1.29
C GLN A 62 14.46 0.91 0.55
N LYS A 63 14.49 -0.18 1.30
CA LYS A 63 14.55 -1.52 0.69
C LYS A 63 13.33 -1.80 -0.17
N VAL A 64 12.16 -1.41 0.28
CA VAL A 64 10.91 -1.63 -0.44
C VAL A 64 10.86 -0.79 -1.72
N ILE A 65 11.25 0.48 -1.65
CA ILE A 65 11.27 1.35 -2.82
C ILE A 65 12.22 0.79 -3.89
N LEU A 66 13.39 0.33 -3.47
CA LEU A 66 14.35 -0.26 -4.41
C LEU A 66 13.82 -1.55 -5.04
N ARG A 67 13.21 -2.42 -4.23
CA ARG A 67 12.66 -3.68 -4.73
C ARG A 67 11.54 -3.44 -5.75
N ASP A 68 10.66 -2.48 -5.46
CA ASP A 68 9.48 -2.21 -6.28
C ASP A 68 9.77 -1.21 -7.41
N ASP A 69 11.02 -0.74 -7.50
CA ASP A 69 11.44 0.22 -8.51
C ASP A 69 10.55 1.46 -8.52
N ALA A 70 10.13 1.89 -7.33
CA ALA A 70 9.24 3.04 -7.13
C ALA A 70 7.94 2.94 -7.94
N CYS A 71 7.47 1.72 -8.18
CA CYS A 71 6.23 1.48 -8.92
C CYS A 71 5.07 1.19 -7.98
N ASP A 72 3.89 1.66 -8.36
CA ASP A 72 2.66 1.46 -7.59
C ASP A 72 2.32 -0.03 -7.55
N LEU A 73 2.15 -0.58 -6.35
CA LEU A 73 1.98 -2.01 -6.07
C LEU A 73 3.12 -2.87 -6.62
N GLY A 74 4.26 -2.26 -6.93
CA GLY A 74 5.40 -2.95 -7.51
C GLY A 74 5.19 -3.42 -8.94
N VAL A 75 4.19 -2.90 -9.65
CA VAL A 75 3.89 -3.31 -11.03
C VAL A 75 4.72 -2.48 -12.01
N PRO A 76 5.56 -3.11 -12.84
CA PRO A 76 6.33 -2.37 -13.83
C PRO A 76 5.43 -1.54 -14.74
N GLY A 77 5.84 -0.29 -15.01
CA GLY A 77 5.06 0.63 -15.82
C GLY A 77 4.11 1.52 -15.04
N HIS A 78 3.89 1.24 -13.75
CA HIS A 78 3.06 2.05 -12.87
C HIS A 78 3.93 2.95 -11.99
N ASP A 79 4.79 3.75 -12.62
CA ASP A 79 5.72 4.61 -11.91
C ASP A 79 4.99 5.62 -11.03
N ILE A 80 5.50 5.82 -9.82
CA ILE A 80 4.94 6.80 -8.90
C ILE A 80 5.68 8.12 -9.11
N TYR A 81 4.95 9.15 -9.50
CA TYR A 81 5.49 10.50 -9.61
C TYR A 81 5.06 11.29 -8.39
N GLY A 82 6.01 11.90 -7.71
CA GLY A 82 5.77 12.63 -6.49
C GLY A 82 6.01 11.77 -5.26
N LYS A 83 5.14 11.88 -4.26
CA LYS A 83 5.33 11.20 -2.98
C LYS A 83 5.08 9.71 -3.09
N ILE A 84 6.06 8.93 -2.65
CA ILE A 84 5.94 7.47 -2.57
C ILE A 84 5.57 7.09 -1.15
N LEU A 85 4.49 6.33 -1.00
CA LEU A 85 4.10 5.76 0.28
C LEU A 85 4.49 4.28 0.31
N VAL A 86 4.78 3.77 1.49
CA VAL A 86 5.00 2.34 1.69
C VAL A 86 3.89 1.84 2.60
N HIS A 87 3.10 0.92 2.05
CA HIS A 87 1.89 0.41 2.68
C HIS A 87 2.19 -0.89 3.43
N HIS A 88 1.71 -0.98 4.66
CA HIS A 88 1.68 -2.24 5.39
C HIS A 88 0.51 -3.07 4.87
N MET A 89 0.82 -4.20 4.23
CA MET A 89 -0.23 -5.05 3.64
C MET A 89 -1.16 -5.64 4.70
N ASN A 90 -0.65 -5.79 5.91
CA ASN A 90 -1.43 -6.24 7.06
C ASN A 90 -1.55 -5.08 8.05
N PRO A 91 -2.74 -4.82 8.62
CA PRO A 91 -2.90 -3.68 9.52
C PRO A 91 -1.96 -3.75 10.72
N ILE A 92 -1.36 -2.60 11.06
CA ILE A 92 -0.54 -2.46 12.26
C ILE A 92 -1.46 -2.40 13.48
N ARG A 93 -1.11 -3.16 14.51
CA ARG A 93 -1.81 -3.11 15.79
C ARG A 93 -0.99 -2.30 16.79
N PRO A 94 -1.65 -1.71 17.82
CA PRO A 94 -0.91 -0.96 18.84
C PRO A 94 0.21 -1.76 19.50
N GLU A 95 0.01 -3.06 19.69
CA GLU A 95 1.02 -3.94 20.29
C GLU A 95 2.30 -4.00 19.48
N ASP A 96 2.19 -3.83 18.17
CA ASP A 96 3.35 -3.88 17.26
C ASP A 96 4.29 -2.70 17.48
N LEU A 97 3.79 -1.61 18.05
CA LEU A 97 4.52 -0.36 18.24
C LEU A 97 4.99 -0.14 19.66
N GLU A 98 4.56 -0.96 20.61
CA GLU A 98 4.91 -0.82 22.01
C GLU A 98 6.31 -1.38 22.27
N GLY A 99 7.12 -0.63 23.03
CA GLY A 99 8.50 -1.03 23.35
C GLY A 99 9.34 -1.13 22.08
N GLU A 100 9.95 -2.30 21.88
CA GLU A 100 10.63 -2.57 20.61
C GLU A 100 9.60 -2.88 19.54
N PHE A 101 9.82 -2.35 18.33
CA PHE A 101 8.90 -2.58 17.23
C PHE A 101 8.89 -4.05 16.84
N ASN A 102 7.69 -4.56 16.55
CA ASN A 102 7.56 -5.90 16.02
C ASN A 102 8.32 -6.01 14.69
N PRO A 103 9.26 -6.95 14.53
CA PRO A 103 10.03 -7.07 13.29
C PRO A 103 9.16 -7.21 12.04
N ASP A 104 7.96 -7.76 12.15
CA ASP A 104 7.08 -7.97 10.99
C ASP A 104 6.65 -6.67 10.34
N ILE A 105 6.51 -5.58 11.11
CA ILE A 105 6.12 -4.30 10.51
C ILE A 105 7.27 -3.59 9.79
N LEU A 106 8.48 -4.15 9.91
CA LEU A 106 9.68 -3.66 9.24
C LEU A 106 10.16 -4.60 8.15
N ASP A 107 9.48 -5.72 7.95
CA ASP A 107 9.87 -6.74 6.97
C ASP A 107 9.33 -6.39 5.60
N PRO A 108 10.20 -6.23 4.58
CA PRO A 108 9.73 -5.95 3.21
C PRO A 108 8.72 -6.95 2.65
N GLU A 109 8.70 -8.18 3.16
CA GLU A 109 7.73 -9.20 2.75
C GLU A 109 6.28 -8.74 3.00
N TYR A 110 6.07 -7.83 3.96
CA TYR A 110 4.74 -7.34 4.34
C TYR A 110 4.50 -5.89 3.91
N LEU A 111 5.36 -5.35 3.06
CA LEU A 111 5.32 -3.95 2.65
C LEU A 111 5.32 -3.85 1.12
N VAL A 112 4.69 -2.79 0.61
CA VAL A 112 4.66 -2.52 -0.83
C VAL A 112 4.55 -1.02 -1.09
N CYS A 113 5.16 -0.54 -2.17
CA CYS A 113 5.03 0.85 -2.61
C CYS A 113 3.64 1.13 -3.13
N VAL A 114 3.10 2.30 -2.81
CA VAL A 114 1.79 2.74 -3.32
C VAL A 114 1.79 4.26 -3.55
N ARG A 115 0.96 4.69 -4.51
CA ARG A 115 0.56 6.09 -4.60
C ARG A 115 -0.45 6.41 -3.53
N HIS A 116 -0.59 7.69 -3.23
CA HIS A 116 -1.59 8.15 -2.26
C HIS A 116 -3.00 7.67 -2.62
N ASP A 117 -3.38 7.78 -3.90
CA ASP A 117 -4.70 7.37 -4.35
C ASP A 117 -4.91 5.87 -4.19
N THR A 118 -3.92 5.08 -4.54
CA THR A 118 -3.97 3.63 -4.39
C THR A 118 -4.07 3.24 -2.93
N HIS A 119 -3.32 3.92 -2.07
CA HIS A 119 -3.36 3.69 -0.63
C HIS A 119 -4.78 3.92 -0.07
N ASN A 120 -5.41 5.01 -0.48
CA ASN A 120 -6.79 5.30 -0.08
C ASN A 120 -7.77 4.26 -0.61
N ALA A 121 -7.60 3.85 -1.87
CA ALA A 121 -8.46 2.83 -2.47
C ALA A 121 -8.39 1.52 -1.69
N ILE A 122 -7.20 1.13 -1.25
CA ILE A 122 -7.01 -0.08 -0.45
C ILE A 122 -7.71 0.05 0.90
N HIS A 123 -7.48 1.13 1.61
CA HIS A 123 -8.02 1.29 2.96
C HIS A 123 -9.54 1.37 3.00
N PHE A 124 -10.14 2.05 2.02
CA PHE A 124 -11.60 2.20 1.98
C PHE A 124 -12.29 1.11 1.18
N GLY A 125 -11.51 0.22 0.53
CA GLY A 125 -12.08 -0.82 -0.30
C GLY A 125 -12.84 -0.29 -1.51
N ASP A 126 -12.47 0.90 -2.01
CA ASP A 126 -13.18 1.62 -3.06
C ASP A 126 -12.29 1.75 -4.30
N ALA A 127 -12.54 0.90 -5.30
CA ALA A 127 -11.77 0.89 -6.53
C ALA A 127 -11.90 2.19 -7.34
N SER A 128 -12.95 2.99 -7.11
CA SER A 128 -13.11 4.25 -7.83
C SER A 128 -12.05 5.28 -7.45
N LEU A 129 -11.35 5.07 -6.32
CA LEU A 129 -10.27 5.94 -5.87
C LEU A 129 -8.93 5.62 -6.54
N LEU A 130 -8.82 4.51 -7.25
CA LEU A 130 -7.58 4.14 -7.93
C LEU A 130 -7.18 5.17 -8.98
N PRO A 131 -5.86 5.36 -9.21
CA PRO A 131 -5.40 6.26 -10.26
C PRO A 131 -5.95 5.84 -11.61
N LYS A 132 -6.40 6.82 -12.38
CA LYS A 132 -6.86 6.56 -13.74
C LYS A 132 -5.65 6.46 -14.66
N PRO A 133 -5.67 5.55 -15.64
CA PRO A 133 -4.58 5.50 -16.61
C PRO A 133 -4.52 6.82 -17.38
N PRO A 134 -3.30 7.25 -17.78
CA PRO A 134 -3.18 8.45 -18.60
C PRO A 134 -3.97 8.31 -19.89
N VAL A 135 -4.63 9.39 -20.29
CA VAL A 135 -5.36 9.41 -21.57
C VAL A 135 -4.33 9.40 -22.68
N GLU A 136 -4.42 8.39 -23.55
CA GLU A 136 -3.52 8.27 -24.68
C GLU A 136 -3.88 9.35 -25.70
N ARG A 137 -2.88 10.17 -26.06
CA ARG A 137 -3.08 11.21 -27.05
C ARG A 137 -3.13 10.61 -28.45
N THR A 138 -4.14 10.99 -29.20
CA THR A 138 -4.24 10.59 -30.59
C THR A 138 -3.56 11.64 -31.51
N PRO A 139 -3.18 11.25 -32.72
CA PRO A 139 -2.58 12.20 -33.66
C PRO A 139 -3.46 13.41 -33.99
N ASN A 140 -4.77 13.29 -33.76
CA ASN A 140 -5.73 14.37 -34.03
C ASN A 140 -6.04 15.21 -32.81
N ASP A 141 -5.37 14.97 -31.72
CA ASP A 141 -5.57 15.74 -30.49
C ASP A 141 -4.79 17.06 -30.58
N THR A 142 -5.51 18.10 -30.98
CA THR A 142 -4.90 19.40 -31.24
C THR A 142 -5.11 20.42 -30.12
N ILE A 143 -5.70 20.01 -29.02
CA ILE A 143 -5.98 20.93 -27.90
C ILE A 143 -4.78 20.98 -26.97
N PRO A 144 -4.01 22.11 -26.96
CA PRO A 144 -2.72 22.15 -26.24
C PRO A 144 -2.83 22.03 -24.73
N TRP A 145 -3.97 22.35 -24.16
CA TRP A 145 -4.17 22.36 -22.71
C TRP A 145 -4.75 21.05 -22.16
N ARG A 146 -4.86 20.06 -22.96
CA ARG A 146 -5.29 18.74 -22.51
C ARG A 146 -4.17 17.99 -21.82
#